data_c2243d0e64e9431c587fe03de6267eb7
#
_entry.id   c2243d0e64e9431c587fe03de6267eb7
#
_cell.length_a   1.000
_cell.length_b   1.000
_cell.length_c   1.000
_cell.angle_alpha   90.00
_cell.angle_beta   90.00
_cell.angle_gamma   90.00
#
_symmetry.space_group_name_H-M   'P 1'
#
loop_
_entity.id
_entity.type
_entity.pdbx_description
1 polymer ?
#
loop_
_entity_poly.entity_id
_entity_poly.type
_entity_poly.pdbx_seq_one_letter_code
_entity_poly.pdbx_strand_id
1 'polypeptide(L)'
;MKKRKKKIFALWTISIISLLLLVDLGITYYFYSVAYVRNDAPVGQVQASSKNYPLVTQFDKLNKKTLTMENGGLKLNAWYIPAEHKTNKTVIVVHGFRQNKEAMRQYGQLFHDLGYNVLMPDNRAAGASDGQLITYGYYDKKDVIAWSKKLTQE
;
A
#
# COMPACT_ATOMS: atom_id res chain seq x y z
N MET A 1 39.13 1.54 -48.87
CA MET A 1 37.92 0.72 -48.65
C MET A 1 37.83 0.11 -47.27
N LYS A 2 38.86 -0.58 -46.71
CA LYS A 2 38.83 -1.21 -45.37
C LYS A 2 38.50 -0.27 -44.22
N LYS A 3 39.04 0.98 -44.14
CA LYS A 3 38.79 1.95 -43.08
C LYS A 3 37.31 2.43 -43.04
N ARG A 4 36.65 2.60 -44.21
CA ARG A 4 35.25 2.99 -44.29
C ARG A 4 34.31 1.89 -43.78
N LYS A 5 34.59 0.61 -44.11
CA LYS A 5 33.83 -0.54 -43.64
C LYS A 5 33.92 -0.67 -42.10
N LYS A 6 35.13 -0.47 -41.52
CA LYS A 6 35.30 -0.48 -40.05
C LYS A 6 34.53 0.62 -39.34
N LYS A 7 34.48 1.85 -39.91
CA LYS A 7 33.68 2.94 -39.35
C LYS A 7 32.17 2.66 -39.38
N ILE A 8 31.69 2.11 -40.51
CA ILE A 8 30.29 1.73 -40.66
C ILE A 8 29.92 0.63 -39.65
N PHE A 9 30.75 -0.39 -39.54
CA PHE A 9 30.56 -1.46 -38.54
C PHE A 9 30.52 -0.91 -37.11
N ALA A 10 31.45 -0.02 -36.73
CA ALA A 10 31.47 0.59 -35.42
C ALA A 10 30.19 1.43 -35.15
N LEU A 11 29.71 2.18 -36.15
CA LEU A 11 28.46 2.94 -36.01
C LEU A 11 27.25 2.03 -35.80
N TRP A 12 27.15 0.91 -36.55
CA TRP A 12 26.08 -0.05 -36.33
C TRP A 12 26.15 -0.70 -34.95
N THR A 13 27.36 -1.05 -34.48
CA THR A 13 27.56 -1.62 -33.14
C THR A 13 27.12 -0.62 -32.05
N ILE A 14 27.54 0.65 -32.17
CA ILE A 14 27.11 1.70 -31.24
C ILE A 14 25.59 1.89 -31.25
N SER A 15 24.98 1.93 -32.44
CA SER A 15 23.52 2.07 -32.56
C SER A 15 22.76 0.91 -31.91
N ILE A 16 23.23 -0.33 -32.09
CA ILE A 16 22.63 -1.51 -31.47
C ILE A 16 22.77 -1.45 -29.95
N ILE A 17 23.96 -1.10 -29.44
CA ILE A 17 24.18 -0.98 -28.00
C ILE A 17 23.29 0.13 -27.42
N SER A 18 23.20 1.29 -28.08
CA SER A 18 22.33 2.39 -27.66
C SER A 18 20.86 1.97 -27.63
N LEU A 19 20.41 1.22 -28.64
CA LEU A 19 19.04 0.70 -28.66
C LEU A 19 18.77 -0.26 -27.50
N LEU A 20 19.70 -1.18 -27.25
CA LEU A 20 19.58 -2.11 -26.12
C LEU A 20 19.52 -1.39 -24.77
N LEU A 21 20.34 -0.35 -24.58
CA LEU A 21 20.31 0.47 -23.37
C LEU A 21 18.99 1.21 -23.21
N LEU A 22 18.40 1.73 -24.28
CA LEU A 22 17.09 2.40 -24.24
C LEU A 22 15.98 1.42 -23.88
N VAL A 23 16.02 0.21 -24.42
CA VAL A 23 15.07 -0.86 -24.08
C VAL A 23 15.21 -1.24 -22.61
N ASP A 24 16.44 -1.44 -22.12
CA ASP A 24 16.72 -1.76 -20.72
C ASP A 24 16.22 -0.67 -19.77
N LEU A 25 16.48 0.61 -20.09
CA LEU A 25 15.95 1.74 -19.31
C LEU A 25 14.42 1.75 -19.29
N GLY A 26 13.76 1.45 -20.41
CA GLY A 26 12.30 1.36 -20.48
C GLY A 26 11.76 0.24 -19.61
N ILE A 27 12.35 -0.93 -19.66
CA ILE A 27 12.00 -2.09 -18.83
C ILE A 27 12.22 -1.77 -17.33
N THR A 28 13.36 -1.22 -17.00
CA THR A 28 13.71 -0.83 -15.63
C THR A 28 12.72 0.19 -15.07
N TYR A 29 12.40 1.23 -15.84
CA TYR A 29 11.39 2.22 -15.46
C TYR A 29 10.01 1.60 -15.25
N TYR A 30 9.60 0.69 -16.13
CA TYR A 30 8.33 -0.03 -15.99
C TYR A 30 8.27 -0.81 -14.66
N PHE A 31 9.29 -1.64 -14.37
CA PHE A 31 9.32 -2.41 -13.14
C PHE A 31 9.45 -1.53 -11.89
N TYR A 32 10.22 -0.44 -11.96
CA TYR A 32 10.27 0.54 -10.89
C TYR A 32 8.89 1.13 -10.60
N SER A 33 8.16 1.54 -11.65
CA SER A 33 6.83 2.13 -11.49
C SER A 33 5.83 1.13 -10.90
N VAL A 34 5.88 -0.13 -11.32
CA VAL A 34 5.03 -1.18 -10.78
C VAL A 34 5.37 -1.53 -9.34
N ALA A 35 6.66 -1.56 -8.99
CA ALA A 35 7.09 -1.99 -7.66
C ALA A 35 7.00 -0.89 -6.61
N TYR A 36 7.41 0.33 -6.92
CA TYR A 36 7.63 1.36 -5.91
C TYR A 36 6.66 2.51 -5.96
N VAL A 37 6.12 2.86 -7.14
CA VAL A 37 5.27 4.05 -7.25
C VAL A 37 3.87 3.75 -6.70
N ARG A 38 3.34 4.72 -5.95
CA ARG A 38 1.96 4.71 -5.45
C ARG A 38 0.98 4.30 -6.55
N ASN A 39 0.03 3.46 -6.18
CA ASN A 39 -1.06 3.06 -7.06
C ASN A 39 -2.40 3.30 -6.33
N ASP A 40 -3.21 4.17 -6.89
CA ASP A 40 -4.54 4.51 -6.37
C ASP A 40 -5.66 3.74 -7.08
N ALA A 41 -5.35 2.60 -7.69
CA ALA A 41 -6.37 1.74 -8.27
C ALA A 41 -7.39 1.31 -7.19
N PRO A 42 -8.68 1.24 -7.51
CA PRO A 42 -9.69 0.77 -6.57
C PRO A 42 -9.36 -0.61 -6.04
N VAL A 43 -9.41 -0.77 -4.72
CA VAL A 43 -9.16 -2.03 -4.02
C VAL A 43 -10.32 -2.34 -3.07
N GLY A 44 -10.35 -3.55 -2.54
CA GLY A 44 -11.35 -3.93 -1.54
C GLY A 44 -12.73 -4.28 -2.13
N GLN A 45 -12.89 -4.33 -3.44
CA GLN A 45 -14.12 -4.81 -4.05
C GLN A 45 -14.24 -6.31 -3.85
N VAL A 46 -15.34 -6.75 -3.24
CA VAL A 46 -15.63 -8.17 -2.99
C VAL A 46 -16.88 -8.55 -3.75
N GLN A 47 -16.77 -9.57 -4.59
CA GLN A 47 -17.93 -10.09 -5.33
C GLN A 47 -18.92 -10.76 -4.39
N ALA A 48 -20.22 -10.65 -4.69
CA ALA A 48 -21.29 -11.25 -3.89
C ALA A 48 -21.19 -12.78 -3.77
N SER A 49 -20.53 -13.43 -4.73
CA SER A 49 -20.24 -14.87 -4.71
C SER A 49 -19.05 -15.24 -3.78
N SER A 50 -18.32 -14.28 -3.28
CA SER A 50 -17.18 -14.54 -2.37
C SER A 50 -17.68 -15.01 -1.00
N LYS A 51 -17.00 -16.00 -0.43
CA LYS A 51 -17.24 -16.45 0.96
C LYS A 51 -17.05 -15.34 2.01
N ASN A 52 -16.28 -14.31 1.68
CA ASN A 52 -16.01 -13.18 2.57
C ASN A 52 -17.05 -12.04 2.42
N TYR A 53 -17.94 -12.13 1.46
CA TYR A 53 -18.95 -11.08 1.20
C TYR A 53 -19.80 -10.73 2.42
N PRO A 54 -20.29 -11.71 3.22
CA PRO A 54 -21.06 -11.40 4.44
C PRO A 54 -20.26 -10.58 5.45
N LEU A 55 -18.98 -10.91 5.68
CA LEU A 55 -18.13 -10.17 6.61
C LEU A 55 -17.88 -8.72 6.14
N VAL A 56 -17.65 -8.54 4.85
CA VAL A 56 -17.44 -7.20 4.29
C VAL A 56 -18.70 -6.35 4.41
N THR A 57 -19.87 -6.91 4.09
CA THR A 57 -21.14 -6.18 4.20
C THR A 57 -21.55 -5.87 5.63
N GLN A 58 -21.17 -6.70 6.60
CA GLN A 58 -21.33 -6.41 8.02
C GLN A 58 -20.40 -5.30 8.47
N PHE A 59 -19.12 -5.38 8.10
CA PHE A 59 -18.13 -4.34 8.38
C PHE A 59 -18.53 -2.96 7.85
N ASP A 60 -19.14 -2.91 6.66
CA ASP A 60 -19.55 -1.65 6.05
C ASP A 60 -20.61 -0.91 6.87
N LYS A 61 -21.37 -1.63 7.71
CA LYS A 61 -22.38 -1.08 8.64
C LYS A 61 -21.79 -0.59 9.95
N LEU A 62 -20.56 -0.96 10.30
CA LEU A 62 -19.92 -0.54 11.54
C LEU A 62 -19.64 0.97 11.54
N ASN A 63 -19.72 1.55 12.73
CA ASN A 63 -19.34 2.96 12.92
C ASN A 63 -17.80 3.09 12.90
N LYS A 64 -17.29 3.75 11.88
CA LYS A 64 -15.86 3.94 11.63
C LYS A 64 -15.48 5.39 11.92
N LYS A 65 -14.55 5.62 12.84
CA LYS A 65 -13.93 6.93 13.07
C LYS A 65 -12.70 7.05 12.19
N THR A 66 -12.58 8.13 11.44
CA THR A 66 -11.33 8.42 10.72
C THR A 66 -10.36 9.08 11.68
N LEU A 67 -9.21 8.46 11.87
CA LEU A 67 -8.07 9.03 12.60
C LEU A 67 -7.00 9.48 11.63
N THR A 68 -6.32 10.55 12.00
CA THR A 68 -5.13 11.04 11.27
C THR A 68 -4.00 11.28 12.23
N MET A 69 -2.76 11.11 11.77
CA MET A 69 -1.56 11.53 12.49
C MET A 69 -0.48 11.96 11.50
N GLU A 70 0.45 12.74 11.98
CA GLU A 70 1.66 13.07 11.21
C GLU A 70 2.83 12.21 11.68
N ASN A 71 3.54 11.61 10.74
CA ASN A 71 4.78 10.88 11.01
C ASN A 71 5.77 11.01 9.85
N GLY A 72 6.97 11.52 10.15
CA GLY A 72 8.01 11.73 9.14
C GLY A 72 7.60 12.70 8.02
N GLY A 73 6.82 13.74 8.33
CA GLY A 73 6.35 14.75 7.38
C GLY A 73 5.22 14.27 6.46
N LEU A 74 4.61 13.12 6.76
CA LEU A 74 3.46 12.58 6.03
C LEU A 74 2.24 12.56 6.95
N LYS A 75 1.09 12.98 6.43
CA LYS A 75 -0.21 12.80 7.05
C LYS A 75 -0.71 11.40 6.75
N LEU A 76 -0.84 10.59 7.79
CA LEU A 76 -1.31 9.21 7.70
C LEU A 76 -2.77 9.13 8.15
N ASN A 77 -3.52 8.22 7.53
CA ASN A 77 -4.94 8.01 7.73
C ASN A 77 -5.23 6.59 8.20
N ALA A 78 -6.21 6.42 9.08
CA ALA A 78 -6.69 5.12 9.51
C ALA A 78 -8.19 5.14 9.80
N TRP A 79 -8.84 3.99 9.71
CA TRP A 79 -10.12 3.77 10.36
C TRP A 79 -9.90 3.18 11.75
N TYR A 80 -10.63 3.73 12.72
CA TYR A 80 -10.76 3.17 14.05
C TYR A 80 -12.20 2.74 14.29
N ILE A 81 -12.37 1.48 14.65
CA ILE A 81 -13.66 0.85 14.93
C ILE A 81 -13.64 0.44 16.40
N PRO A 82 -14.39 1.11 17.29
CA PRO A 82 -14.47 0.68 18.68
C PRO A 82 -15.19 -0.66 18.78
N ALA A 83 -14.78 -1.49 19.73
CA ALA A 83 -15.48 -2.71 20.08
C ALA A 83 -16.90 -2.41 20.57
N GLU A 84 -17.82 -3.36 20.44
CA GLU A 84 -19.19 -3.25 20.95
C GLU A 84 -19.23 -3.05 22.48
N HIS A 85 -18.36 -3.76 23.20
CA HIS A 85 -18.21 -3.63 24.63
C HIS A 85 -16.84 -3.01 24.97
N LYS A 86 -16.81 -2.21 26.03
CA LYS A 86 -15.58 -1.53 26.47
C LYS A 86 -14.45 -2.53 26.69
N THR A 87 -13.33 -2.32 26.03
CA THR A 87 -12.12 -3.15 26.15
C THR A 87 -10.86 -2.30 26.00
N ASN A 88 -9.77 -2.73 26.63
CA ASN A 88 -8.44 -2.14 26.47
C ASN A 88 -7.62 -2.87 25.39
N LYS A 89 -8.22 -3.79 24.64
CA LYS A 89 -7.54 -4.56 23.60
C LYS A 89 -7.81 -3.93 22.24
N THR A 90 -6.74 -3.56 21.54
CA THR A 90 -6.82 -3.03 20.19
C THR A 90 -5.95 -3.85 19.26
N VAL A 91 -6.47 -4.20 18.09
CA VAL A 91 -5.72 -4.83 17.01
C VAL A 91 -5.44 -3.81 15.90
N ILE A 92 -4.23 -3.84 15.34
CA ILE A 92 -3.88 -3.06 14.16
C ILE A 92 -3.86 -3.99 12.95
N VAL A 93 -4.77 -3.79 12.01
CA VAL A 93 -4.92 -4.60 10.79
C VAL A 93 -4.28 -3.86 9.63
N VAL A 94 -3.09 -4.30 9.23
CA VAL A 94 -2.28 -3.66 8.20
C VAL A 94 -2.50 -4.35 6.86
N HIS A 95 -2.71 -3.57 5.80
CA HIS A 95 -2.92 -4.09 4.45
C HIS A 95 -1.62 -4.51 3.74
N GLY A 96 -1.75 -5.32 2.69
CA GLY A 96 -0.64 -5.81 1.88
C GLY A 96 -0.19 -4.84 0.79
N PHE A 97 0.75 -5.34 -0.03
CA PHE A 97 1.30 -4.62 -1.17
C PHE A 97 0.22 -4.14 -2.14
N ARG A 98 0.30 -2.86 -2.54
CA ARG A 98 -0.63 -2.20 -3.48
C ARG A 98 -2.10 -2.27 -3.07
N GLN A 99 -2.37 -2.42 -1.78
CA GLN A 99 -3.70 -2.38 -1.20
C GLN A 99 -3.88 -1.12 -0.35
N ASN A 100 -5.03 -1.00 0.29
CA ASN A 100 -5.35 -0.01 1.31
C ASN A 100 -6.22 -0.66 2.40
N LYS A 101 -6.63 0.11 3.40
CA LYS A 101 -7.46 -0.39 4.51
C LYS A 101 -8.77 -1.05 4.07
N GLU A 102 -9.34 -0.66 2.92
CA GLU A 102 -10.59 -1.24 2.43
C GLU A 102 -10.48 -2.73 2.08
N ALA A 103 -9.28 -3.16 1.64
CA ALA A 103 -9.02 -4.57 1.34
C ALA A 103 -9.03 -5.46 2.58
N MET A 104 -8.96 -4.86 3.78
CA MET A 104 -8.87 -5.57 5.06
C MET A 104 -10.20 -5.67 5.80
N ARG A 105 -11.34 -5.26 5.19
CA ARG A 105 -12.65 -5.19 5.84
C ARG A 105 -13.09 -6.49 6.49
N GLN A 106 -12.87 -7.64 5.84
CA GLN A 106 -13.22 -8.94 6.40
C GLN A 106 -12.44 -9.27 7.68
N TYR A 107 -11.17 -8.86 7.74
CA TYR A 107 -10.36 -9.03 8.95
C TYR A 107 -10.76 -8.02 10.03
N GLY A 108 -11.11 -6.79 9.63
CA GLY A 108 -11.68 -5.80 10.52
C GLY A 108 -12.94 -6.33 11.22
N GLN A 109 -13.88 -6.92 10.45
CA GLN A 109 -15.07 -7.55 11.02
C GLN A 109 -14.72 -8.69 11.96
N LEU A 110 -13.84 -9.61 11.53
CA LEU A 110 -13.44 -10.75 12.34
C LEU A 110 -12.92 -10.34 13.73
N PHE A 111 -12.01 -9.37 13.79
CA PHE A 111 -11.46 -8.91 15.07
C PHE A 111 -12.47 -8.10 15.89
N HIS A 112 -13.36 -7.35 15.24
CA HIS A 112 -14.45 -6.67 15.91
C HIS A 112 -15.41 -7.67 16.59
N ASP A 113 -15.79 -8.77 15.91
CA ASP A 113 -16.62 -9.83 16.46
C ASP A 113 -15.95 -10.57 17.63
N LEU A 114 -14.61 -10.61 17.64
CA LEU A 114 -13.82 -11.12 18.76
C LEU A 114 -13.70 -10.14 19.94
N GLY A 115 -14.36 -8.97 19.86
CA GLY A 115 -14.41 -7.99 20.95
C GLY A 115 -13.19 -7.06 21.04
N TYR A 116 -12.44 -6.88 19.95
CA TYR A 116 -11.33 -5.93 19.90
C TYR A 116 -11.78 -4.57 19.34
N ASN A 117 -11.16 -3.50 19.84
CA ASN A 117 -11.05 -2.29 19.05
C ASN A 117 -10.18 -2.59 17.83
N VAL A 118 -10.53 -2.05 16.67
CA VAL A 118 -9.80 -2.31 15.43
C VAL A 118 -9.26 -1.01 14.86
N LEU A 119 -7.95 -0.92 14.65
CA LEU A 119 -7.32 0.14 13.86
C LEU A 119 -6.90 -0.42 12.50
N MET A 120 -7.31 0.25 11.44
CA MET A 120 -6.99 -0.13 10.06
C MET A 120 -6.30 1.06 9.38
N PRO A 121 -4.97 1.17 9.43
CA PRO A 121 -4.26 2.24 8.76
C PRO A 121 -4.15 2.00 7.26
N ASP A 122 -4.14 3.10 6.50
CA ASP A 122 -3.48 3.12 5.21
C ASP A 122 -1.98 3.30 5.43
N ASN A 123 -1.18 2.40 4.92
CA ASN A 123 0.27 2.59 4.91
C ASN A 123 0.62 3.86 4.10
N ARG A 124 1.82 4.40 4.29
CA ARG A 124 2.32 5.48 3.42
C ARG A 124 2.23 5.08 1.95
N ALA A 125 1.95 6.03 1.08
CA ALA A 125 1.73 5.82 -0.34
C ALA A 125 0.55 4.88 -0.67
N ALA A 126 -0.47 4.82 0.21
CA ALA A 126 -1.67 4.03 -0.04
C ALA A 126 -2.94 4.74 0.48
N GLY A 127 -4.06 4.53 -0.20
CA GLY A 127 -5.37 5.02 0.18
C GLY A 127 -5.40 6.53 0.47
N ALA A 128 -5.83 6.92 1.67
CA ALA A 128 -5.92 8.32 2.09
C ALA A 128 -4.67 8.81 2.85
N SER A 129 -3.61 8.01 2.96
CA SER A 129 -2.33 8.42 3.51
C SER A 129 -1.44 9.08 2.46
N ASP A 130 -0.60 10.04 2.90
CA ASP A 130 0.39 10.68 2.04
C ASP A 130 1.52 9.73 1.64
N GLY A 131 2.35 10.19 0.72
CA GLY A 131 3.51 9.48 0.19
C GLY A 131 3.35 9.11 -1.28
N GLN A 132 4.47 8.90 -1.94
CA GLN A 132 4.54 8.57 -3.37
C GLN A 132 5.19 7.21 -3.62
N LEU A 133 5.97 6.71 -2.66
CA LEU A 133 6.72 5.48 -2.81
C LEU A 133 6.34 4.45 -1.75
N ILE A 134 6.09 3.23 -2.20
CA ILE A 134 5.92 2.03 -1.37
C ILE A 134 7.28 1.65 -0.80
N THR A 135 7.38 1.44 0.50
CA THR A 135 8.65 1.29 1.21
C THR A 135 8.91 -0.11 1.77
N TYR A 136 8.06 -1.07 1.47
CA TYR A 136 8.25 -2.49 1.80
C TYR A 136 8.62 -2.74 3.28
N GLY A 137 7.99 -2.01 4.19
CA GLY A 137 8.23 -2.14 5.63
C GLY A 137 9.38 -1.28 6.16
N TYR A 138 10.22 -0.68 5.30
CA TYR A 138 11.37 0.11 5.78
C TYR A 138 10.94 1.33 6.60
N TYR A 139 10.00 2.12 6.11
CA TYR A 139 9.39 3.22 6.84
C TYR A 139 8.04 2.85 7.46
N ASP A 140 7.28 1.96 6.84
CA ASP A 140 5.93 1.54 7.30
C ASP A 140 5.96 1.00 8.73
N LYS A 141 7.02 0.29 9.13
CA LYS A 141 7.19 -0.15 10.52
C LYS A 141 7.19 0.99 11.53
N LYS A 142 7.75 2.16 11.16
CA LYS A 142 7.76 3.36 12.02
C LYS A 142 6.36 3.94 12.14
N ASP A 143 5.56 3.85 11.07
CA ASP A 143 4.18 4.32 11.07
C ASP A 143 3.30 3.43 11.96
N VAL A 144 3.46 2.11 11.88
CA VAL A 144 2.74 1.16 12.77
C VAL A 144 3.10 1.40 14.23
N ILE A 145 4.38 1.63 14.54
CA ILE A 145 4.82 1.97 15.89
C ILE A 145 4.20 3.30 16.36
N ALA A 146 4.14 4.31 15.48
CA ALA A 146 3.54 5.59 15.80
C ALA A 146 2.02 5.47 16.06
N TRP A 147 1.31 4.67 15.27
CA TRP A 147 -0.10 4.34 15.50
C TRP A 147 -0.29 3.62 16.85
N SER A 148 0.54 2.62 17.16
CA SER A 148 0.49 1.93 18.44
C SER A 148 0.66 2.88 19.62
N LYS A 149 1.63 3.80 19.57
CA LYS A 149 1.84 4.82 20.61
C LYS A 149 0.65 5.77 20.74
N LYS A 150 0.08 6.22 19.62
CA LYS A 150 -1.10 7.09 19.63
C LYS A 150 -2.28 6.45 20.36
N LEU A 151 -2.54 5.16 20.09
CA LEU A 151 -3.62 4.40 20.74
C LEU A 151 -3.41 4.17 22.25
N THR A 152 -2.18 4.24 22.76
CA THR A 152 -1.88 4.07 24.18
C THR A 152 -1.91 5.39 24.97
N GLN A 153 -2.05 6.51 24.28
CA GLN A 153 -2.10 7.85 24.88
C GLN A 153 -3.54 8.41 25.01
N GLU A 154 -4.49 7.78 24.32
CA GLU A 154 -5.93 8.05 24.40
C GLU A 154 -6.63 7.09 25.38
#